data_6f118850ea9d8b484f47640d20b9610e
#
_entry.id   6f118850ea9d8b484f47640d20b9610e
#
_cell.length_a   1.000
_cell.length_b   1.000
_cell.length_c   1.000
_cell.angle_alpha   90.00
_cell.angle_beta   90.00
_cell.angle_gamma   90.00
#
_symmetry.space_group_name_H-M   'P 1'
#
loop_
_entity.id
_entity.type
_entity.pdbx_description
1 polymer ?
#
loop_
_entity_poly.entity_id
_entity_poly.type
_entity_poly.pdbx_seq_one_letter_code
_entity_poly.pdbx_strand_id
1 'polypeptide(L)'
;IAYNYQEKLLTKTTTKRTFWVARIARIYPLHLLTLLIAACIGGYVQYSDTTDWIKHFVASTFLLQPFFPSADYFFSFNSPSWSLGCEQLFYFCFPFVIPFLNSRRKLLVILSICLPVMLAGMYLTADEQIKAYWYVNPITRLPDFFVGVLLYQIYQALHNKKISYSTGTLSEVASVALFLLFYLCAADIPKVYRYSCYYWLPVSLMILIFAFQKGGISRLLSNRFLIIGGEISYSFYLIHLFIILTYTKMAALYQWQVSWMISVPLIFGITITLSLLSYYYFEKPANKWVKRILTKKQS
;
A
#
# COMPACT_ATOMS: atom_id res chain seq x y z
N ILE A 1 4.67 4.85 -8.64
CA ILE A 1 5.05 6.27 -8.56
C ILE A 1 6.12 6.57 -9.60
N ALA A 2 7.27 5.88 -9.57
CA ALA A 2 8.38 6.11 -10.49
C ALA A 2 7.93 6.08 -11.96
N TYR A 3 7.17 5.08 -12.38
CA TYR A 3 6.60 4.96 -13.71
C TYR A 3 5.84 6.21 -14.19
N ASN A 4 5.06 6.84 -13.32
CA ASN A 4 4.20 7.97 -13.70
C ASN A 4 4.86 9.34 -13.54
N TYR A 5 5.88 9.47 -12.68
CA TYR A 5 6.36 10.77 -12.23
C TYR A 5 7.88 10.98 -12.28
N GLN A 6 8.69 9.92 -12.33
CA GLN A 6 10.15 10.07 -12.28
C GLN A 6 10.66 10.95 -13.42
N GLU A 7 10.34 10.60 -14.65
CA GLU A 7 10.77 11.37 -15.82
C GLU A 7 10.21 12.80 -15.78
N LYS A 8 8.94 12.96 -15.45
CA LYS A 8 8.28 14.28 -15.38
C LYS A 8 8.90 15.21 -14.36
N LEU A 9 9.37 14.68 -13.23
CA LEU A 9 10.06 15.46 -12.21
C LEU A 9 11.50 15.80 -12.62
N LEU A 10 12.20 14.86 -13.26
CA LEU A 10 13.56 15.07 -13.75
C LEU A 10 13.59 16.09 -14.90
N THR A 11 12.64 16.02 -15.83
CA THR A 11 12.50 16.96 -16.97
C THR A 11 11.80 18.27 -16.58
N LYS A 12 11.38 18.42 -15.30
CA LYS A 12 10.64 19.58 -14.79
C LYS A 12 9.31 19.85 -15.49
N THR A 13 8.76 18.87 -16.22
CA THR A 13 7.41 18.98 -16.81
C THR A 13 6.30 18.88 -15.76
N THR A 14 6.63 18.44 -14.55
CA THR A 14 5.76 18.48 -13.37
C THR A 14 6.55 19.04 -12.19
N THR A 15 5.92 19.96 -11.43
CA THR A 15 6.52 20.52 -10.22
C THR A 15 6.34 19.57 -9.03
N LYS A 16 7.23 19.69 -8.02
CA LYS A 16 7.09 18.97 -6.75
C LYS A 16 5.72 19.22 -6.11
N ARG A 17 5.26 20.48 -6.15
CA ARG A 17 3.94 20.87 -5.62
C ARG A 17 2.81 20.15 -6.35
N THR A 18 2.81 20.12 -7.68
CA THR A 18 1.79 19.43 -8.48
C THR A 18 1.76 17.94 -8.16
N PHE A 19 2.94 17.34 -7.97
CA PHE A 19 3.05 15.95 -7.54
C PHE A 19 2.41 15.73 -6.17
N TRP A 20 2.75 16.53 -5.14
CA TRP A 20 2.17 16.36 -3.81
C TRP A 20 0.67 16.63 -3.79
N VAL A 21 0.20 17.67 -4.49
CA VAL A 21 -1.25 17.92 -4.62
C VAL A 21 -1.97 16.71 -5.19
N ALA A 22 -1.40 16.06 -6.21
CA ALA A 22 -2.00 14.87 -6.79
C ALA A 22 -2.04 13.67 -5.81
N ARG A 23 -1.04 13.55 -4.93
CA ARG A 23 -1.00 12.49 -3.89
C ARG A 23 -1.95 12.78 -2.74
N ILE A 24 -1.94 13.99 -2.22
CA ILE A 24 -2.89 14.44 -1.18
C ILE A 24 -4.33 14.23 -1.66
N ALA A 25 -4.65 14.70 -2.86
CA ALA A 25 -5.97 14.55 -3.44
C ALA A 25 -6.39 13.07 -3.63
N ARG A 26 -5.42 12.15 -3.76
CA ARG A 26 -5.68 10.71 -3.89
C ARG A 26 -5.95 10.04 -2.55
N ILE A 27 -5.21 10.40 -1.51
CA ILE A 27 -5.23 9.67 -0.23
C ILE A 27 -6.16 10.32 0.79
N TYR A 28 -6.00 11.62 1.04
CA TYR A 28 -6.60 12.28 2.20
C TYR A 28 -8.12 12.29 2.24
N PRO A 29 -8.87 12.52 1.15
CA PRO A 29 -10.32 12.62 1.26
C PRO A 29 -10.97 11.37 1.86
N LEU A 30 -10.66 10.19 1.32
CA LEU A 30 -11.24 8.95 1.80
C LEU A 30 -10.65 8.52 3.14
N HIS A 31 -9.35 8.77 3.37
CA HIS A 31 -8.73 8.54 4.67
C HIS A 31 -9.44 9.31 5.78
N LEU A 32 -9.66 10.63 5.62
CA LEU A 32 -10.34 11.44 6.62
C LEU A 32 -11.79 11.01 6.83
N LEU A 33 -12.53 10.67 5.77
CA LEU A 33 -13.88 10.14 5.90
C LEU A 33 -13.90 8.86 6.74
N THR A 34 -13.03 7.91 6.42
CA THR A 34 -12.96 6.64 7.15
C THR A 34 -12.43 6.81 8.58
N LEU A 35 -11.53 7.77 8.82
CA LEU A 35 -11.08 8.14 10.17
C LEU A 35 -12.24 8.69 11.00
N LEU A 36 -13.05 9.60 10.44
CA LEU A 36 -14.22 10.16 11.14
C LEU A 36 -15.26 9.07 11.44
N ILE A 37 -15.54 8.19 10.49
CA ILE A 37 -16.42 7.05 10.71
C ILE A 37 -15.89 6.18 11.87
N ALA A 38 -14.58 5.85 11.87
CA ALA A 38 -13.96 5.07 12.95
C ALA A 38 -14.05 5.77 14.30
N ALA A 39 -13.85 7.09 14.32
CA ALA A 39 -13.95 7.89 15.54
C ALA A 39 -15.38 7.86 16.13
N CYS A 40 -16.41 7.82 15.28
CA CYS A 40 -17.82 7.78 15.72
C CYS A 40 -18.27 6.39 16.20
N ILE A 41 -17.84 5.31 15.52
CA ILE A 41 -18.31 3.94 15.84
C ILE A 41 -17.47 3.21 16.89
N GLY A 42 -16.37 3.83 17.34
CA GLY A 42 -15.34 3.22 18.17
C GLY A 42 -14.44 2.26 17.36
N GLY A 43 -13.12 2.48 17.45
CA GLY A 43 -12.13 1.63 16.83
C GLY A 43 -11.81 0.37 17.63
N TYR A 44 -10.71 -0.31 17.28
CA TYR A 44 -10.18 -1.47 18.01
C TYR A 44 -9.52 -1.10 19.34
N VAL A 45 -9.03 0.13 19.44
CA VAL A 45 -8.24 0.60 20.58
C VAL A 45 -9.16 1.21 21.61
N GLN A 46 -9.00 0.82 22.87
CA GLN A 46 -9.60 1.49 24.01
C GLN A 46 -8.64 2.58 24.49
N TYR A 47 -9.15 3.80 24.59
CA TYR A 47 -8.38 4.95 25.03
C TYR A 47 -8.56 5.16 26.53
N SER A 48 -7.47 5.50 27.23
CA SER A 48 -7.48 5.67 28.69
C SER A 48 -8.32 6.89 29.13
N ASP A 49 -8.23 7.95 28.36
CA ASP A 49 -8.95 9.21 28.57
C ASP A 49 -9.12 10.00 27.27
N THR A 50 -9.78 11.15 27.36
CA THR A 50 -10.00 12.06 26.23
C THR A 50 -8.70 12.60 25.64
N THR A 51 -7.68 12.83 26.46
CA THR A 51 -6.37 13.35 26.01
C THR A 51 -5.65 12.31 25.17
N ASP A 52 -5.68 11.06 25.60
CA ASP A 52 -5.12 9.93 24.87
C ASP A 52 -5.84 9.74 23.53
N TRP A 53 -7.17 9.77 23.53
CA TRP A 53 -7.97 9.74 22.30
C TRP A 53 -7.58 10.87 21.34
N ILE A 54 -7.42 12.11 21.81
CA ILE A 54 -7.03 13.25 20.97
C ILE A 54 -5.64 13.04 20.39
N LYS A 55 -4.65 12.54 21.14
CA LYS A 55 -3.29 12.26 20.63
C LYS A 55 -3.34 11.27 19.48
N HIS A 56 -4.07 10.17 19.64
CA HIS A 56 -4.24 9.15 18.59
C HIS A 56 -4.98 9.69 17.38
N PHE A 57 -6.03 10.51 17.59
CA PHE A 57 -6.79 11.13 16.51
C PHE A 57 -5.93 12.10 15.68
N VAL A 58 -5.15 12.94 16.35
CA VAL A 58 -4.23 13.87 15.69
C VAL A 58 -3.15 13.09 14.91
N ALA A 59 -2.52 12.09 15.54
CA ALA A 59 -1.54 11.24 14.88
C ALA A 59 -2.13 10.57 13.62
N SER A 60 -3.33 10.02 13.73
CA SER A 60 -4.03 9.36 12.61
C SER A 60 -4.45 10.37 11.53
N THR A 61 -4.89 11.57 11.90
CA THR A 61 -5.26 12.62 10.94
C THR A 61 -4.10 12.98 10.02
N PHE A 62 -2.88 13.05 10.57
CA PHE A 62 -1.67 13.38 9.81
C PHE A 62 -0.90 12.15 9.31
N LEU A 63 -1.47 10.94 9.45
CA LEU A 63 -0.84 9.67 9.06
C LEU A 63 0.53 9.45 9.74
N LEU A 64 0.68 9.94 10.98
CA LEU A 64 1.89 9.81 11.78
C LEU A 64 1.86 8.59 12.71
N GLN A 65 0.72 7.95 12.87
CA GLN A 65 0.52 6.82 13.78
C GLN A 65 1.52 5.66 13.57
N PRO A 66 2.00 5.29 12.35
CA PRO A 66 2.92 4.17 12.19
C PRO A 66 4.37 4.50 12.57
N PHE A 67 4.68 5.75 12.93
CA PHE A 67 6.00 6.12 13.47
C PHE A 67 6.12 5.82 14.97
N PHE A 68 5.01 5.64 15.66
CA PHE A 68 5.01 5.30 17.09
C PHE A 68 5.07 3.78 17.25
N PRO A 69 6.04 3.24 18.04
CA PRO A 69 6.24 1.79 18.16
C PRO A 69 5.26 1.13 19.13
N SER A 70 4.00 1.55 19.13
CA SER A 70 2.92 0.98 19.95
C SER A 70 1.75 0.53 19.07
N ALA A 71 1.20 -0.66 19.35
CA ALA A 71 0.06 -1.21 18.63
C ALA A 71 -1.17 -0.31 18.75
N ASP A 72 -1.34 0.36 19.87
CA ASP A 72 -2.44 1.27 20.13
C ASP A 72 -2.38 2.47 19.19
N TYR A 73 -1.18 2.96 18.85
CA TYR A 73 -0.99 4.02 17.87
C TYR A 73 -1.19 3.53 16.45
N PHE A 74 -0.40 2.56 15.98
CA PHE A 74 -0.40 2.23 14.56
C PHE A 74 -1.66 1.50 14.09
N PHE A 75 -2.47 0.96 15.01
CA PHE A 75 -3.79 0.39 14.71
C PHE A 75 -4.97 1.22 15.19
N SER A 76 -4.74 2.45 15.64
CA SER A 76 -5.81 3.34 16.10
C SER A 76 -6.84 3.62 14.99
N PHE A 77 -8.10 3.77 15.39
CA PHE A 77 -9.24 4.07 14.52
C PHE A 77 -9.40 3.09 13.35
N ASN A 78 -9.00 3.49 12.15
CA ASN A 78 -9.00 2.63 10.96
C ASN A 78 -7.65 1.94 10.82
N SER A 79 -7.52 0.75 11.39
CA SER A 79 -6.25 0.01 11.46
C SER A 79 -5.51 -0.11 10.11
N PRO A 80 -6.13 -0.41 8.94
CA PRO A 80 -5.42 -0.45 7.66
C PRO A 80 -4.68 0.84 7.29
N SER A 81 -5.04 1.98 7.85
CA SER A 81 -4.45 3.28 7.48
C SER A 81 -2.97 3.45 7.84
N TRP A 82 -2.38 2.54 8.64
CA TRP A 82 -0.95 2.57 8.92
C TRP A 82 -0.10 2.58 7.64
N SER A 83 -0.50 1.82 6.62
CA SER A 83 0.23 1.73 5.35
C SER A 83 0.22 3.05 4.56
N LEU A 84 -0.82 3.87 4.74
CA LEU A 84 -0.88 5.21 4.15
C LEU A 84 0.18 6.14 4.73
N GLY A 85 0.56 5.96 6.01
CA GLY A 85 1.67 6.68 6.61
C GLY A 85 3.01 6.32 5.96
N CYS A 86 3.22 5.05 5.58
CA CYS A 86 4.37 4.65 4.77
C CYS A 86 4.34 5.33 3.38
N GLU A 87 3.20 5.29 2.71
CA GLU A 87 3.03 5.93 1.42
C GLU A 87 3.24 7.45 1.49
N GLN A 88 2.76 8.10 2.54
CA GLN A 88 2.98 9.53 2.76
C GLN A 88 4.46 9.87 2.87
N LEU A 89 5.25 9.10 3.63
CA LEU A 89 6.70 9.28 3.71
C LEU A 89 7.34 9.12 2.34
N PHE A 90 6.97 8.07 1.59
CA PHE A 90 7.50 7.81 0.25
C PHE A 90 7.16 8.96 -0.72
N TYR A 91 5.94 9.48 -0.66
CA TYR A 91 5.53 10.63 -1.49
C TYR A 91 6.23 11.92 -1.09
N PHE A 92 6.46 12.13 0.20
CA PHE A 92 7.23 13.27 0.65
C PHE A 92 8.69 13.21 0.16
N CYS A 93 9.34 12.05 0.35
CA CYS A 93 10.76 11.86 -0.02
C CYS A 93 10.99 11.82 -1.53
N PHE A 94 10.07 11.26 -2.32
CA PHE A 94 10.27 10.96 -3.74
C PHE A 94 10.84 12.12 -4.58
N PRO A 95 10.28 13.35 -4.57
CA PRO A 95 10.78 14.43 -5.39
C PRO A 95 12.17 14.96 -4.99
N PHE A 96 12.63 14.64 -3.78
CA PHE A 96 13.96 15.02 -3.31
C PHE A 96 14.99 13.94 -3.62
N VAL A 97 14.59 12.68 -3.52
CA VAL A 97 15.49 11.53 -3.63
C VAL A 97 15.73 11.13 -5.09
N ILE A 98 14.74 11.31 -5.96
CA ILE A 98 14.82 10.83 -7.33
C ILE A 98 15.95 11.45 -8.17
N PRO A 99 16.34 12.74 -8.02
CA PRO A 99 17.50 13.28 -8.73
C PRO A 99 18.81 12.58 -8.38
N PHE A 100 18.92 12.05 -7.16
CA PHE A 100 20.09 11.30 -6.70
C PHE A 100 20.03 9.83 -7.09
N LEU A 101 18.82 9.26 -7.18
CA LEU A 101 18.55 7.86 -7.49
C LEU A 101 18.22 7.62 -8.99
N ASN A 102 18.76 8.43 -9.87
CA ASN A 102 18.56 8.34 -11.32
C ASN A 102 19.39 7.25 -12.01
N SER A 103 20.19 6.48 -11.27
CA SER A 103 21.06 5.44 -11.78
C SER A 103 20.85 4.12 -11.07
N ARG A 104 20.73 3.02 -11.83
CA ARG A 104 20.66 1.65 -11.32
C ARG A 104 21.82 1.31 -10.39
N ARG A 105 23.04 1.74 -10.74
CA ARG A 105 24.23 1.53 -9.90
C ARG A 105 24.04 2.14 -8.50
N LYS A 106 23.59 3.39 -8.43
CA LYS A 106 23.36 4.07 -7.13
C LYS A 106 22.32 3.34 -6.29
N LEU A 107 21.20 2.93 -6.91
CA LEU A 107 20.16 2.17 -6.22
C LEU A 107 20.67 0.81 -5.72
N LEU A 108 21.43 0.09 -6.55
CA LEU A 108 22.04 -1.18 -6.13
C LEU A 108 23.00 -0.99 -4.97
N VAL A 109 23.84 0.04 -5.00
CA VAL A 109 24.75 0.37 -3.89
C VAL A 109 23.96 0.69 -2.61
N ILE A 110 22.92 1.51 -2.70
CA ILE A 110 22.08 1.83 -1.53
C ILE A 110 21.42 0.57 -0.99
N LEU A 111 20.81 -0.25 -1.84
CA LEU A 111 20.15 -1.49 -1.41
C LEU A 111 21.14 -2.52 -0.85
N SER A 112 22.38 -2.59 -1.39
CA SER A 112 23.43 -3.47 -0.86
C SER A 112 23.95 -3.03 0.52
N ILE A 113 23.78 -1.76 0.87
CA ILE A 113 24.07 -1.25 2.23
C ILE A 113 22.84 -1.42 3.13
N CYS A 114 21.64 -1.08 2.63
CA CYS A 114 20.43 -1.18 3.42
C CYS A 114 20.12 -2.62 3.86
N LEU A 115 20.29 -3.61 2.97
CA LEU A 115 19.93 -5.00 3.27
C LEU A 115 20.72 -5.59 4.44
N PRO A 116 22.06 -5.53 4.51
CA PRO A 116 22.79 -6.01 5.68
C PRO A 116 22.43 -5.26 6.97
N VAL A 117 22.25 -3.94 6.90
CA VAL A 117 21.82 -3.13 8.06
C VAL A 117 20.44 -3.57 8.55
N MET A 118 19.49 -3.81 7.62
CA MET A 118 18.18 -4.34 7.97
C MET A 118 18.27 -5.73 8.58
N LEU A 119 19.05 -6.64 8.00
CA LEU A 119 19.20 -8.01 8.52
C LEU A 119 19.83 -8.01 9.92
N ALA A 120 20.86 -7.18 10.16
CA ALA A 120 21.43 -6.99 11.48
C ALA A 120 20.42 -6.42 12.48
N GLY A 121 19.67 -5.38 12.09
CA GLY A 121 18.62 -4.82 12.91
C GLY A 121 17.50 -5.84 13.23
N MET A 122 17.10 -6.64 12.23
CA MET A 122 16.12 -7.71 12.42
C MET A 122 16.59 -8.79 13.41
N TYR A 123 17.86 -9.17 13.31
CA TYR A 123 18.46 -10.16 14.22
C TYR A 123 18.50 -9.67 15.68
N LEU A 124 18.68 -8.37 15.88
CA LEU A 124 18.73 -7.74 17.21
C LEU A 124 17.35 -7.35 17.78
N THR A 125 16.26 -7.49 17.00
CA THR A 125 14.95 -7.05 17.42
C THR A 125 14.22 -8.15 18.22
N ALA A 126 13.72 -7.80 19.42
CA ALA A 126 12.90 -8.69 20.23
C ALA A 126 11.54 -8.99 19.53
N ASP A 127 11.00 -10.20 19.75
CA ASP A 127 9.81 -10.71 19.05
C ASP A 127 8.57 -9.79 19.19
N GLU A 128 8.37 -9.18 20.35
CA GLU A 128 7.24 -8.27 20.61
C GLU A 128 7.32 -7.00 19.76
N GLN A 129 8.54 -6.59 19.40
CA GLN A 129 8.81 -5.34 18.68
C GLN A 129 8.86 -5.52 17.15
N ILE A 130 8.90 -6.76 16.65
CA ILE A 130 9.03 -7.05 15.21
C ILE A 130 7.97 -6.32 14.39
N LYS A 131 6.70 -6.37 14.84
CA LYS A 131 5.61 -5.74 14.10
C LYS A 131 5.76 -4.22 14.04
N ALA A 132 6.12 -3.60 15.16
CA ALA A 132 6.30 -2.16 15.27
C ALA A 132 7.43 -1.65 14.37
N TYR A 133 8.58 -2.32 14.34
CA TYR A 133 9.74 -1.83 13.63
C TYR A 133 9.84 -2.33 12.19
N TRP A 134 9.44 -3.57 11.89
CA TRP A 134 9.70 -4.17 10.57
C TRP A 134 8.46 -4.35 9.68
N TYR A 135 7.26 -4.25 10.27
CA TYR A 135 6.02 -4.38 9.49
C TYR A 135 5.37 -3.04 9.20
N VAL A 136 5.20 -2.17 10.21
CA VAL A 136 4.42 -0.94 10.07
C VAL A 136 5.26 0.33 9.97
N ASN A 137 6.51 0.37 10.45
CA ASN A 137 7.30 1.60 10.54
C ASN A 137 7.68 2.11 9.14
N PRO A 138 7.35 3.37 8.80
CA PRO A 138 7.61 3.93 7.48
C PRO A 138 9.10 4.02 7.11
N ILE A 139 9.99 4.20 8.10
CA ILE A 139 11.43 4.37 7.86
C ILE A 139 12.05 3.03 7.41
N THR A 140 11.72 1.94 8.10
CA THR A 140 12.22 0.61 7.74
C THR A 140 11.60 0.05 6.46
N ARG A 141 10.50 0.67 5.99
CA ARG A 141 9.86 0.39 4.70
C ARG A 141 10.42 1.21 3.53
N LEU A 142 11.28 2.20 3.77
CA LEU A 142 11.93 2.96 2.68
C LEU A 142 12.70 2.10 1.68
N PRO A 143 13.43 1.03 2.06
CA PRO A 143 14.06 0.13 1.10
C PRO A 143 13.08 -0.54 0.13
N ASP A 144 11.85 -0.88 0.55
CA ASP A 144 10.80 -1.42 -0.33
C ASP A 144 10.50 -0.42 -1.47
N PHE A 145 10.47 0.87 -1.12
CA PHE A 145 10.27 1.94 -2.09
C PHE A 145 11.45 2.06 -3.07
N PHE A 146 12.70 1.93 -2.61
CA PHE A 146 13.88 1.96 -3.47
C PHE A 146 13.92 0.75 -4.42
N VAL A 147 13.52 -0.43 -3.95
CA VAL A 147 13.30 -1.59 -4.82
C VAL A 147 12.31 -1.26 -5.94
N GLY A 148 11.19 -0.62 -5.62
CA GLY A 148 10.21 -0.19 -6.62
C GLY A 148 10.75 0.81 -7.64
N VAL A 149 11.63 1.74 -7.25
CA VAL A 149 12.33 2.66 -8.17
C VAL A 149 13.31 1.90 -9.06
N LEU A 150 14.05 0.93 -8.51
CA LEU A 150 14.97 0.07 -9.27
C LEU A 150 14.22 -0.74 -10.33
N LEU A 151 13.08 -1.34 -9.97
CA LEU A 151 12.24 -2.10 -10.92
C LEU A 151 11.78 -1.23 -12.09
N TYR A 152 11.41 0.01 -11.84
CA TYR A 152 11.07 0.94 -12.92
C TYR A 152 12.24 1.20 -13.85
N GLN A 153 13.45 1.40 -13.35
CA GLN A 153 14.64 1.60 -14.17
C GLN A 153 15.04 0.35 -14.95
N ILE A 154 14.81 -0.85 -14.41
CA ILE A 154 14.99 -2.12 -15.12
C ILE A 154 13.95 -2.23 -16.22
N TYR A 155 12.69 -1.94 -15.90
CA TYR A 155 11.61 -1.91 -16.90
C TYR A 155 11.92 -0.98 -18.06
N GLN A 156 12.35 0.27 -17.80
CA GLN A 156 12.73 1.23 -18.84
C GLN A 156 13.86 0.70 -19.76
N ALA A 157 14.80 -0.04 -19.21
CA ALA A 157 15.90 -0.60 -20.02
C ALA A 157 15.47 -1.79 -20.89
N LEU A 158 14.38 -2.46 -20.51
CA LEU A 158 13.95 -3.71 -21.14
C LEU A 158 12.66 -3.56 -21.95
N HIS A 159 11.88 -2.48 -21.77
CA HIS A 159 10.53 -2.35 -22.33
C HIS A 159 10.47 -2.42 -23.87
N ASN A 160 11.57 -2.05 -24.55
CA ASN A 160 11.68 -2.12 -26.02
C ASN A 160 12.03 -3.52 -26.54
N LYS A 161 12.35 -4.48 -25.65
CA LYS A 161 12.66 -5.85 -26.09
C LYS A 161 11.40 -6.53 -26.62
N LYS A 162 11.54 -7.18 -27.78
CA LYS A 162 10.47 -8.01 -28.32
C LYS A 162 10.35 -9.29 -27.52
N ILE A 163 9.25 -9.43 -26.79
CA ILE A 163 8.92 -10.62 -26.02
C ILE A 163 7.77 -11.33 -26.75
N SER A 164 7.95 -12.61 -27.08
CA SER A 164 6.88 -13.40 -27.70
C SER A 164 5.75 -13.66 -26.67
N TYR A 165 4.55 -13.90 -27.17
CA TYR A 165 3.41 -14.24 -26.33
C TYR A 165 3.67 -15.47 -25.44
N SER A 166 4.27 -16.53 -26.02
CA SER A 166 4.60 -17.75 -25.27
C SER A 166 5.62 -17.50 -24.17
N THR A 167 6.70 -16.75 -24.47
CA THR A 167 7.70 -16.37 -23.46
C THR A 167 7.08 -15.50 -22.37
N GLY A 168 6.23 -14.55 -22.75
CA GLY A 168 5.50 -13.71 -21.80
C GLY A 168 4.63 -14.54 -20.86
N THR A 169 3.82 -15.45 -21.40
CA THR A 169 2.95 -16.33 -20.61
C THR A 169 3.76 -17.25 -19.69
N LEU A 170 4.83 -17.86 -20.19
CA LEU A 170 5.69 -18.72 -19.36
C LEU A 170 6.31 -17.92 -18.20
N SER A 171 6.80 -16.71 -18.49
CA SER A 171 7.37 -15.84 -17.46
C SER A 171 6.34 -15.45 -16.39
N GLU A 172 5.10 -15.11 -16.80
CA GLU A 172 4.01 -14.79 -15.88
C GLU A 172 3.68 -15.99 -14.99
N VAL A 173 3.51 -17.19 -15.56
CA VAL A 173 3.25 -18.42 -14.81
C VAL A 173 4.41 -18.74 -13.85
N ALA A 174 5.66 -18.65 -14.33
CA ALA A 174 6.84 -18.90 -13.50
C ALA A 174 6.94 -17.91 -12.32
N SER A 175 6.62 -16.63 -12.53
CA SER A 175 6.65 -15.63 -11.45
C SER A 175 5.56 -15.88 -10.40
N VAL A 176 4.36 -16.30 -10.81
CA VAL A 176 3.29 -16.69 -9.89
C VAL A 176 3.66 -17.97 -9.15
N ALA A 177 4.21 -18.98 -9.84
CA ALA A 177 4.67 -20.21 -9.21
C ALA A 177 5.77 -19.95 -8.17
N LEU A 178 6.72 -19.06 -8.49
CA LEU A 178 7.76 -18.64 -7.54
C LEU A 178 7.14 -17.95 -6.30
N PHE A 179 6.19 -17.05 -6.51
CA PHE A 179 5.49 -16.41 -5.37
C PHE A 179 4.77 -17.44 -4.49
N LEU A 180 4.06 -18.39 -5.10
CA LEU A 180 3.38 -19.47 -4.39
C LEU A 180 4.37 -20.36 -3.62
N LEU A 181 5.52 -20.69 -4.22
CA LEU A 181 6.58 -21.44 -3.53
C LEU A 181 7.06 -20.71 -2.28
N PHE A 182 7.37 -19.42 -2.40
CA PHE A 182 7.75 -18.59 -1.23
C PHE A 182 6.63 -18.54 -0.18
N TYR A 183 5.37 -18.44 -0.62
CA TYR A 183 4.22 -18.45 0.30
C TYR A 183 4.09 -19.77 1.06
N LEU A 184 4.25 -20.91 0.40
CA LEU A 184 4.19 -22.24 1.02
C LEU A 184 5.36 -22.47 2.01
N CYS A 185 6.56 -22.00 1.67
CA CYS A 185 7.73 -22.10 2.54
C CYS A 185 7.75 -21.03 3.66
N ALA A 186 6.80 -20.10 3.68
CA ALA A 186 6.81 -18.98 4.63
C ALA A 186 6.63 -19.42 6.09
N ALA A 187 6.02 -20.57 6.35
CA ALA A 187 5.80 -21.10 7.71
C ALA A 187 7.13 -21.33 8.44
N ASP A 188 8.16 -21.79 7.72
CA ASP A 188 9.48 -22.14 8.25
C ASP A 188 10.41 -20.93 8.41
N ILE A 189 9.99 -19.76 7.92
CA ILE A 189 10.79 -18.54 7.97
C ILE A 189 10.39 -17.68 9.18
N PRO A 190 11.36 -17.16 9.97
CA PRO A 190 11.05 -16.27 11.08
C PRO A 190 10.22 -15.05 10.68
N LYS A 191 9.26 -14.66 11.53
CA LYS A 191 8.29 -13.57 11.26
C LYS A 191 8.96 -12.26 10.86
N VAL A 192 10.12 -11.96 11.45
CA VAL A 192 10.87 -10.72 11.19
C VAL A 192 11.24 -10.57 9.72
N TYR A 193 11.71 -11.63 9.06
CA TYR A 193 12.05 -11.60 7.63
C TYR A 193 10.80 -11.61 6.74
N ARG A 194 9.75 -12.37 7.13
CA ARG A 194 8.48 -12.43 6.39
C ARG A 194 7.76 -11.09 6.33
N TYR A 195 7.88 -10.27 7.36
CA TYR A 195 7.24 -8.96 7.43
C TYR A 195 7.96 -7.89 6.61
N SER A 196 9.16 -8.18 6.11
CA SER A 196 9.96 -7.22 5.36
C SER A 196 10.53 -7.82 4.07
N CYS A 197 11.80 -8.20 4.05
CA CYS A 197 12.56 -8.48 2.83
C CYS A 197 12.31 -9.86 2.19
N TYR A 198 11.70 -10.81 2.90
CA TYR A 198 11.51 -12.17 2.40
C TYR A 198 10.81 -12.23 1.04
N TYR A 199 9.77 -11.43 0.86
CA TYR A 199 9.01 -11.40 -0.38
C TYR A 199 9.56 -10.45 -1.45
N TRP A 200 10.69 -9.77 -1.21
CA TRP A 200 11.23 -8.83 -2.19
C TRP A 200 11.49 -9.48 -3.54
N LEU A 201 12.12 -10.66 -3.56
CA LEU A 201 12.44 -11.35 -4.81
C LEU A 201 11.18 -11.75 -5.60
N PRO A 202 10.26 -12.58 -5.06
CA PRO A 202 9.12 -13.05 -5.83
C PRO A 202 8.15 -11.92 -6.22
N VAL A 203 7.89 -10.96 -5.33
CA VAL A 203 7.02 -9.83 -5.62
C VAL A 203 7.65 -8.89 -6.66
N SER A 204 8.95 -8.62 -6.57
CA SER A 204 9.66 -7.79 -7.55
C SER A 204 9.63 -8.40 -8.94
N LEU A 205 9.91 -9.70 -9.06
CA LEU A 205 9.84 -10.40 -10.33
C LEU A 205 8.42 -10.40 -10.92
N MET A 206 7.42 -10.66 -10.07
CA MET A 206 6.02 -10.61 -10.50
C MET A 206 5.63 -9.22 -11.01
N ILE A 207 5.93 -8.16 -10.26
CA ILE A 207 5.65 -6.77 -10.67
C ILE A 207 6.35 -6.46 -12.00
N LEU A 208 7.63 -6.80 -12.15
CA LEU A 208 8.40 -6.50 -13.33
C LEU A 208 7.85 -7.23 -14.57
N ILE A 209 7.56 -8.53 -14.45
CA ILE A 209 7.07 -9.36 -15.54
C ILE A 209 5.68 -8.90 -16.00
N PHE A 210 4.76 -8.68 -15.05
CA PHE A 210 3.42 -8.21 -15.36
C PHE A 210 3.39 -6.77 -15.92
N ALA A 211 4.40 -5.95 -15.61
CA ALA A 211 4.51 -4.61 -16.20
C ALA A 211 4.69 -4.62 -17.73
N PHE A 212 5.23 -5.70 -18.31
CA PHE A 212 5.35 -5.85 -19.76
C PHE A 212 4.03 -6.16 -20.45
N GLN A 213 3.04 -6.74 -19.77
CA GLN A 213 1.72 -7.08 -20.31
C GLN A 213 1.79 -7.93 -21.59
N LYS A 214 2.68 -8.92 -21.66
CA LYS A 214 2.93 -9.72 -22.88
C LYS A 214 2.37 -11.13 -22.82
N GLY A 215 1.90 -11.61 -21.67
CA GLY A 215 1.44 -12.99 -21.50
C GLY A 215 -0.09 -13.13 -21.40
N GLY A 216 -0.53 -14.37 -21.28
CA GLY A 216 -1.94 -14.75 -21.21
C GLY A 216 -2.63 -14.32 -19.91
N ILE A 217 -1.91 -14.36 -18.77
CA ILE A 217 -2.47 -13.91 -17.49
C ILE A 217 -2.70 -12.40 -17.51
N SER A 218 -1.73 -11.61 -17.98
CA SER A 218 -1.92 -10.16 -18.16
C SER A 218 -3.12 -9.84 -19.05
N ARG A 219 -3.32 -10.59 -20.15
CA ARG A 219 -4.47 -10.42 -21.03
C ARG A 219 -5.79 -10.70 -20.32
N LEU A 220 -5.84 -11.77 -19.51
CA LEU A 220 -7.00 -12.09 -18.68
C LEU A 220 -7.28 -10.97 -17.65
N LEU A 221 -6.23 -10.50 -16.97
CA LEU A 221 -6.34 -9.43 -15.97
C LEU A 221 -6.70 -8.06 -16.58
N SER A 222 -6.54 -7.87 -17.87
CA SER A 222 -6.95 -6.66 -18.61
C SER A 222 -8.45 -6.61 -18.90
N ASN A 223 -9.25 -7.54 -18.39
CA ASN A 223 -10.71 -7.49 -18.45
C ASN A 223 -11.25 -6.28 -17.68
N ARG A 224 -12.30 -5.64 -18.23
CA ARG A 224 -12.93 -4.43 -17.67
C ARG A 224 -13.33 -4.58 -16.20
N PHE A 225 -13.86 -5.72 -15.80
CA PHE A 225 -14.28 -5.96 -14.41
C PHE A 225 -13.07 -5.96 -13.45
N LEU A 226 -11.96 -6.59 -13.84
CA LEU A 226 -10.74 -6.64 -13.03
C LEU A 226 -10.03 -5.29 -12.98
N ILE A 227 -10.09 -4.51 -14.08
CA ILE A 227 -9.58 -3.12 -14.08
C ILE A 227 -10.37 -2.27 -13.09
N ILE A 228 -11.70 -2.35 -13.09
CA ILE A 228 -12.54 -1.65 -12.11
C ILE A 228 -12.20 -2.12 -10.68
N GLY A 229 -11.99 -3.42 -10.47
CA GLY A 229 -11.51 -3.97 -9.19
C GLY A 229 -10.21 -3.30 -8.73
N GLY A 230 -9.26 -3.11 -9.65
CA GLY A 230 -8.03 -2.36 -9.37
C GLY A 230 -8.28 -0.88 -9.03
N GLU A 231 -9.21 -0.23 -9.74
CA GLU A 231 -9.55 1.18 -9.47
C GLU A 231 -10.17 1.39 -8.09
N ILE A 232 -11.06 0.49 -7.64
CA ILE A 232 -11.73 0.56 -6.33
C ILE A 232 -10.89 0.00 -5.18
N SER A 233 -9.72 -0.59 -5.45
CA SER A 233 -8.89 -1.29 -4.45
C SER A 233 -8.55 -0.42 -3.24
N TYR A 234 -8.36 0.87 -3.44
CA TYR A 234 -8.10 1.81 -2.35
C TYR A 234 -9.32 1.99 -1.43
N SER A 235 -10.52 2.20 -2.01
CA SER A 235 -11.76 2.25 -1.25
C SER A 235 -12.00 0.92 -0.54
N PHE A 236 -11.79 -0.21 -1.22
CA PHE A 236 -11.92 -1.54 -0.63
C PHE A 236 -11.00 -1.72 0.58
N TYR A 237 -9.73 -1.31 0.44
CA TYR A 237 -8.74 -1.42 1.49
C TYR A 237 -9.10 -0.62 2.76
N LEU A 238 -9.71 0.55 2.63
CA LEU A 238 -10.09 1.35 3.79
C LEU A 238 -11.44 0.94 4.41
N ILE A 239 -12.33 0.33 3.63
CA ILE A 239 -13.70 0.00 4.05
C ILE A 239 -13.82 -1.42 4.61
N HIS A 240 -13.05 -2.40 4.08
CA HIS A 240 -13.26 -3.82 4.37
C HIS A 240 -13.29 -4.13 5.88
N LEU A 241 -12.45 -3.46 6.65
CA LEU A 241 -12.33 -3.71 8.07
C LEU A 241 -13.59 -3.28 8.84
N PHE A 242 -14.22 -2.16 8.46
CA PHE A 242 -15.48 -1.74 9.07
C PHE A 242 -16.58 -2.78 8.87
N ILE A 243 -16.65 -3.37 7.67
CA ILE A 243 -17.66 -4.38 7.36
C ILE A 243 -17.40 -5.65 8.17
N ILE A 244 -16.15 -6.11 8.24
CA ILE A 244 -15.78 -7.27 9.06
C ILE A 244 -16.14 -7.03 10.53
N LEU A 245 -15.76 -5.88 11.09
CA LEU A 245 -16.04 -5.55 12.49
C LEU A 245 -17.52 -5.42 12.79
N THR A 246 -18.25 -4.73 11.91
CA THR A 246 -19.68 -4.60 12.08
C THR A 246 -20.34 -5.96 12.04
N TYR A 247 -19.98 -6.80 11.06
CA TYR A 247 -20.49 -8.16 10.96
C TYR A 247 -20.18 -8.98 12.21
N THR A 248 -18.95 -8.97 12.70
CA THR A 248 -18.56 -9.77 13.87
C THR A 248 -19.26 -9.28 15.14
N LYS A 249 -19.41 -7.96 15.33
CA LYS A 249 -20.17 -7.39 16.46
C LYS A 249 -21.65 -7.79 16.39
N MET A 250 -22.27 -7.70 15.22
CA MET A 250 -23.68 -8.09 15.02
C MET A 250 -23.87 -9.59 15.22
N ALA A 251 -22.98 -10.42 14.66
CA ALA A 251 -23.03 -11.86 14.83
C ALA A 251 -22.90 -12.28 16.31
N ALA A 252 -22.04 -11.61 17.08
CA ALA A 252 -21.92 -11.85 18.51
C ALA A 252 -23.15 -11.40 19.28
N LEU A 253 -23.70 -10.21 18.97
CA LEU A 253 -24.87 -9.63 19.66
C LEU A 253 -26.16 -10.47 19.43
N TYR A 254 -26.37 -10.92 18.20
CA TYR A 254 -27.57 -11.69 17.82
C TYR A 254 -27.32 -13.19 17.78
N GLN A 255 -26.16 -13.66 18.25
CA GLN A 255 -25.76 -15.07 18.29
C GLN A 255 -25.94 -15.79 16.94
N TRP A 256 -25.57 -15.11 15.85
CA TRP A 256 -25.69 -15.68 14.50
C TRP A 256 -24.76 -16.87 14.31
N GLN A 257 -25.33 -18.02 13.97
CA GLN A 257 -24.59 -19.23 13.62
C GLN A 257 -24.53 -19.40 12.09
N VAL A 258 -24.01 -18.39 11.39
CA VAL A 258 -23.90 -18.43 9.94
C VAL A 258 -22.57 -19.07 9.53
N SER A 259 -22.66 -20.07 8.64
CA SER A 259 -21.47 -20.72 8.09
C SER A 259 -20.54 -19.70 7.41
N TRP A 260 -19.25 -19.91 7.54
CA TRP A 260 -18.22 -19.10 6.85
C TRP A 260 -18.40 -19.11 5.32
N MET A 261 -18.96 -20.18 4.75
CA MET A 261 -19.28 -20.29 3.32
C MET A 261 -20.32 -19.24 2.86
N ILE A 262 -21.15 -18.72 3.75
CA ILE A 262 -22.12 -17.67 3.48
C ILE A 262 -21.58 -16.30 3.92
N SER A 263 -21.02 -16.24 5.12
CA SER A 263 -20.56 -14.97 5.69
C SER A 263 -19.41 -14.33 4.90
N VAL A 264 -18.44 -15.13 4.42
CA VAL A 264 -17.30 -14.58 3.65
C VAL A 264 -17.74 -13.96 2.31
N PRO A 265 -18.53 -14.65 1.44
CA PRO A 265 -19.04 -14.04 0.22
C PRO A 265 -19.94 -12.82 0.49
N LEU A 266 -20.76 -12.85 1.54
CA LEU A 266 -21.61 -11.74 1.93
C LEU A 266 -20.78 -10.50 2.31
N ILE A 267 -19.80 -10.63 3.21
CA ILE A 267 -18.89 -9.57 3.62
C ILE A 267 -18.16 -9.00 2.40
N PHE A 268 -17.65 -9.88 1.54
CA PHE A 268 -16.93 -9.50 0.34
C PHE A 268 -17.84 -8.73 -0.64
N GLY A 269 -19.06 -9.21 -0.89
CA GLY A 269 -20.03 -8.54 -1.76
C GLY A 269 -20.44 -7.17 -1.24
N ILE A 270 -20.71 -7.04 0.07
CA ILE A 270 -21.02 -5.75 0.71
C ILE A 270 -19.83 -4.80 0.58
N THR A 271 -18.63 -5.29 0.84
CA THR A 271 -17.41 -4.46 0.76
C THR A 271 -17.18 -3.96 -0.66
N ILE A 272 -17.32 -4.80 -1.69
CA ILE A 272 -17.21 -4.39 -3.10
C ILE A 272 -18.26 -3.33 -3.43
N THR A 273 -19.51 -3.55 -3.05
CA THR A 273 -20.62 -2.62 -3.33
C THR A 273 -20.35 -1.25 -2.72
N LEU A 274 -20.00 -1.20 -1.43
CA LEU A 274 -19.68 0.05 -0.76
C LEU A 274 -18.41 0.71 -1.32
N SER A 275 -17.44 -0.08 -1.77
CA SER A 275 -16.23 0.44 -2.41
C SER A 275 -16.53 1.06 -3.77
N LEU A 276 -17.41 0.47 -4.57
CA LEU A 276 -17.89 1.04 -5.82
C LEU A 276 -18.63 2.36 -5.58
N LEU A 277 -19.56 2.39 -4.63
CA LEU A 277 -20.28 3.61 -4.26
C LEU A 277 -19.33 4.70 -3.78
N SER A 278 -18.41 4.36 -2.86
CA SER A 278 -17.39 5.29 -2.36
C SER A 278 -16.52 5.84 -3.50
N TYR A 279 -16.05 4.98 -4.41
CA TYR A 279 -15.18 5.38 -5.51
C TYR A 279 -15.86 6.36 -6.46
N TYR A 280 -17.08 6.06 -6.93
CA TYR A 280 -17.77 6.89 -7.91
C TYR A 280 -18.37 8.17 -7.30
N TYR A 281 -18.96 8.09 -6.12
CA TYR A 281 -19.71 9.20 -5.53
C TYR A 281 -18.89 10.06 -4.55
N PHE A 282 -17.80 9.54 -4.01
CA PHE A 282 -16.98 10.28 -3.05
C PHE A 282 -15.53 10.45 -3.52
N GLU A 283 -14.79 9.37 -3.76
CA GLU A 283 -13.34 9.45 -4.02
C GLU A 283 -13.01 10.24 -5.30
N LYS A 284 -13.65 9.91 -6.43
CA LYS A 284 -13.45 10.63 -7.71
C LYS A 284 -13.82 12.11 -7.63
N PRO A 285 -15.01 12.51 -7.13
CA PRO A 285 -15.38 13.91 -6.97
C PRO A 285 -14.45 14.66 -6.03
N ALA A 286 -14.14 14.09 -4.86
CA ALA A 286 -13.26 14.71 -3.87
C ALA A 286 -11.85 14.91 -4.41
N ASN A 287 -11.28 13.94 -5.14
CA ASN A 287 -9.99 14.07 -5.80
C ASN A 287 -9.95 15.27 -6.78
N LYS A 288 -10.99 15.40 -7.60
CA LYS A 288 -11.12 16.53 -8.54
C LYS A 288 -11.24 17.87 -7.80
N TRP A 289 -12.04 17.90 -6.75
CA TRP A 289 -12.27 19.10 -5.95
C TRP A 289 -11.00 19.58 -5.23
N VAL A 290 -10.27 18.67 -4.55
CA VAL A 290 -9.01 18.98 -3.87
C VAL A 290 -7.96 19.49 -4.86
N LYS A 291 -7.82 18.85 -6.02
CA LYS A 291 -6.91 19.32 -7.07
C LYS A 291 -7.28 20.73 -7.51
N ARG A 292 -8.56 21.01 -7.78
CA ARG A 292 -9.03 22.32 -8.22
C ARG A 292 -8.70 23.43 -7.21
N ILE A 293 -8.90 23.16 -5.90
CA ILE A 293 -8.61 24.15 -4.86
C ILE A 293 -7.12 24.42 -4.74
N LEU A 294 -6.31 23.34 -4.67
CA LEU A 294 -4.87 23.47 -4.40
C LEU A 294 -4.06 23.92 -5.61
N THR A 295 -4.62 23.82 -6.84
CA THR A 295 -3.98 24.33 -8.07
C THR A 295 -4.43 25.73 -8.46
N LYS A 296 -5.64 26.18 -8.08
CA LYS A 296 -6.17 27.51 -8.41
C LYS A 296 -5.40 28.71 -7.81
N LYS A 297 -4.44 28.54 -6.91
CA LYS A 297 -3.64 29.61 -6.30
C LYS A 297 -2.46 30.10 -7.17
N GLN A 298 -2.48 29.87 -8.48
CA GLN A 298 -1.40 30.29 -9.40
C GLN A 298 -1.85 31.22 -10.55
N SER A 299 -3.03 31.83 -10.45
CA SER A 299 -3.44 32.89 -11.37
C SER A 299 -3.52 34.21 -10.65
#